data_8139b5887f6c11be92094c15bb8123a3
#
_entry.id   8139b5887f6c11be92094c15bb8123a3
#
_cell.length_a   1.000
_cell.length_b   1.000
_cell.length_c   1.000
_cell.angle_alpha   90.00
_cell.angle_beta   90.00
_cell.angle_gamma   90.00
#
_symmetry.space_group_name_H-M   'P 1'
#
loop_
_entity.id
_entity.type
_entity.pdbx_description
1 polymer ?
#
loop_
_entity_poly.entity_id
_entity_poly.type
_entity_poly.pdbx_seq_one_letter_code
_entity_poly.pdbx_strand_id
1 'polypeptide(L)'
;MSFTKLDYCQYLLSSPINYTLTNLAKHLEGVSHERVNRYLRQEKLTPRLLWENVKDQVQACEDGMIVFDDTVLDKRYAHAIEMSRRQYSGCEHRVIRGIGLVSCLYVNAQTQQFWVIDYRLYDPAGDGKTKLDHVKEMLNHLAETKQLPFQTVLMDRWYAAQKLMEAIDALSKIYYCPLKVNRLVDDTGGVEKYKRIDQLEWNALEQQHGKLIKVRGFPKDKKVKLFRVIVSTDKMDYVVTNDLSQASTNVVQQVGDVRWKIVACFP
;
A
#
# COMPACT_ATOMS: atom_id res chain seq x y z
N MET A 1 -30.43 9.97 -23.37
CA MET A 1 -29.97 9.46 -22.04
C MET A 1 -29.03 10.46 -21.39
N SER A 2 -29.04 10.59 -20.07
CA SER A 2 -28.04 11.39 -19.33
C SER A 2 -26.86 10.49 -19.02
N PHE A 3 -25.63 10.90 -19.38
CA PHE A 3 -24.39 10.21 -19.03
C PHE A 3 -24.17 10.25 -17.51
N THR A 4 -23.82 9.11 -16.92
CA THR A 4 -23.63 8.93 -15.48
C THR A 4 -22.24 8.38 -15.13
N LYS A 5 -21.86 8.44 -13.86
CA LYS A 5 -20.64 7.78 -13.35
C LYS A 5 -20.64 6.27 -13.62
N LEU A 6 -21.80 5.64 -13.50
CA LEU A 6 -21.94 4.21 -13.73
C LEU A 6 -21.57 3.84 -15.16
N ASP A 7 -22.07 4.61 -16.15
CA ASP A 7 -21.74 4.41 -17.56
C ASP A 7 -20.22 4.50 -17.79
N TYR A 8 -19.55 5.46 -17.12
CA TYR A 8 -18.10 5.60 -17.21
C TYR A 8 -17.35 4.43 -16.55
N CYS A 9 -17.77 4.02 -15.36
CA CYS A 9 -17.17 2.87 -14.67
C CYS A 9 -17.35 1.57 -15.47
N GLN A 10 -18.54 1.33 -15.99
CA GLN A 10 -18.81 0.15 -16.83
C GLN A 10 -17.95 0.15 -18.10
N TYR A 11 -17.78 1.31 -18.72
CA TYR A 11 -16.90 1.45 -19.87
C TYR A 11 -15.44 1.11 -19.50
N LEU A 12 -14.92 1.64 -18.40
CA LEU A 12 -13.55 1.35 -17.95
C LEU A 12 -13.33 -0.14 -17.66
N LEU A 13 -14.33 -0.80 -17.06
CA LEU A 13 -14.28 -2.23 -16.77
C LEU A 13 -14.39 -3.11 -18.03
N SER A 14 -15.14 -2.66 -19.05
CA SER A 14 -15.38 -3.43 -20.28
C SER A 14 -14.37 -3.14 -21.39
N SER A 15 -13.55 -2.09 -21.28
CA SER A 15 -12.62 -1.65 -22.32
C SER A 15 -11.17 -1.95 -21.93
N PRO A 16 -10.58 -3.07 -22.36
CA PRO A 16 -9.25 -3.46 -21.91
C PRO A 16 -8.11 -2.63 -22.52
N ILE A 17 -8.32 -1.92 -23.61
CA ILE A 17 -7.21 -1.35 -24.41
C ILE A 17 -7.34 0.16 -24.68
N ASN A 18 -8.53 0.72 -24.80
CA ASN A 18 -8.71 2.09 -25.28
C ASN A 18 -9.66 2.90 -24.39
N TYR A 19 -9.14 3.44 -23.31
CA TYR A 19 -9.91 4.21 -22.30
C TYR A 19 -10.17 5.67 -22.67
N THR A 20 -10.07 6.05 -23.94
CA THR A 20 -10.26 7.46 -24.32
C THR A 20 -11.72 7.88 -24.28
N LEU A 21 -11.98 9.13 -23.90
CA LEU A 21 -13.34 9.68 -23.91
C LEU A 21 -13.95 9.71 -25.33
N THR A 22 -13.10 9.82 -26.35
CA THR A 22 -13.52 9.74 -27.75
C THR A 22 -14.02 8.34 -28.11
N ASN A 23 -13.36 7.29 -27.61
CA ASN A 23 -13.81 5.93 -27.80
C ASN A 23 -15.11 5.67 -27.04
N LEU A 24 -15.21 6.11 -25.78
CA LEU A 24 -16.45 6.01 -25.01
C LEU A 24 -17.64 6.67 -25.75
N ALA A 25 -17.45 7.89 -26.26
CA ALA A 25 -18.49 8.60 -26.96
C ALA A 25 -18.99 7.86 -28.23
N LYS A 26 -18.19 7.01 -28.87
CA LYS A 26 -18.60 6.18 -29.99
C LYS A 26 -19.57 5.06 -29.59
N HIS A 27 -19.57 4.65 -28.34
CA HIS A 27 -20.42 3.60 -27.79
C HIS A 27 -21.68 4.14 -27.09
N LEU A 28 -21.82 5.46 -27.02
CA LEU A 28 -22.95 6.12 -26.35
C LEU A 28 -23.77 6.95 -27.36
N GLU A 29 -25.06 6.61 -27.53
CA GLU A 29 -25.96 7.38 -28.38
C GLU A 29 -26.23 8.78 -27.82
N GLY A 30 -26.00 9.81 -28.63
CA GLY A 30 -26.29 11.20 -28.28
C GLY A 30 -25.39 11.82 -27.22
N VAL A 31 -24.24 11.21 -26.95
CA VAL A 31 -23.24 11.71 -25.97
C VAL A 31 -21.92 11.99 -26.67
N SER A 32 -21.52 13.26 -26.71
CA SER A 32 -20.22 13.65 -27.27
C SER A 32 -19.10 13.49 -26.23
N HIS A 33 -17.85 13.31 -26.69
CA HIS A 33 -16.68 13.25 -25.81
C HIS A 33 -16.52 14.53 -24.97
N GLU A 34 -16.92 15.69 -25.48
CA GLU A 34 -16.90 16.95 -24.74
C GLU A 34 -17.89 16.98 -23.58
N ARG A 35 -19.09 16.38 -23.80
CA ARG A 35 -20.09 16.24 -22.74
C ARG A 35 -19.60 15.33 -21.63
N VAL A 36 -18.97 14.19 -21.97
CA VAL A 36 -18.33 13.30 -21.02
C VAL A 36 -17.23 14.01 -20.24
N ASN A 37 -16.34 14.71 -20.94
CA ASN A 37 -15.25 15.47 -20.31
C ASN A 37 -15.78 16.53 -19.35
N ARG A 38 -16.79 17.30 -19.74
CA ARG A 38 -17.43 18.31 -18.89
C ARG A 38 -18.04 17.70 -17.63
N TYR A 39 -18.72 16.58 -17.77
CA TYR A 39 -19.29 15.83 -16.66
C TYR A 39 -18.19 15.40 -15.67
N LEU A 40 -17.13 14.75 -16.16
CA LEU A 40 -16.04 14.28 -15.31
C LEU A 40 -15.27 15.41 -14.61
N ARG A 41 -15.14 16.58 -15.27
CA ARG A 41 -14.51 17.76 -14.67
C ARG A 41 -15.32 18.39 -13.53
N GLN A 42 -16.63 18.21 -13.52
CA GLN A 42 -17.51 18.69 -12.44
C GLN A 42 -17.52 17.76 -11.23
N GLU A 43 -17.11 16.50 -11.41
CA GLU A 43 -17.07 15.51 -10.35
C GLU A 43 -15.92 15.77 -9.39
N LYS A 44 -16.25 16.03 -8.11
CA LYS A 44 -15.27 16.18 -7.03
C LYS A 44 -15.12 14.85 -6.31
N LEU A 45 -14.28 13.98 -6.86
CA LEU A 45 -13.94 12.71 -6.22
C LEU A 45 -12.95 13.00 -5.08
N THR A 46 -13.41 12.95 -3.85
CA THR A 46 -12.58 13.16 -2.66
C THR A 46 -12.44 11.86 -1.87
N PRO A 47 -11.37 11.70 -1.06
CA PRO A 47 -11.26 10.56 -0.14
C PRO A 47 -12.46 10.40 0.78
N ARG A 48 -13.06 11.52 1.22
CA ARG A 48 -14.28 11.50 2.01
C ARG A 48 -15.47 10.91 1.24
N LEU A 49 -15.66 11.32 -0.02
CA LEU A 49 -16.73 10.78 -0.86
C LEU A 49 -16.55 9.28 -1.10
N LEU A 50 -15.30 8.82 -1.33
CA LEU A 50 -15.01 7.39 -1.42
C LEU A 50 -15.45 6.67 -0.16
N TRP A 51 -15.06 7.15 1.01
CA TRP A 51 -15.44 6.56 2.29
C TRP A 51 -16.96 6.50 2.48
N GLU A 52 -17.67 7.60 2.23
CA GLU A 52 -19.14 7.66 2.35
C GLU A 52 -19.87 6.64 1.45
N ASN A 53 -19.28 6.29 0.31
CA ASN A 53 -19.86 5.29 -0.60
C ASN A 53 -19.52 3.84 -0.23
N VAL A 54 -18.44 3.62 0.52
CA VAL A 54 -17.89 2.28 0.80
C VAL A 54 -18.19 1.82 2.22
N LYS A 55 -18.32 2.72 3.20
CA LYS A 55 -18.40 2.39 4.62
C LYS A 55 -19.45 1.34 4.98
N ASP A 56 -20.62 1.42 4.36
CA ASP A 56 -21.75 0.50 4.64
C ASP A 56 -21.56 -0.90 3.99
N GLN A 57 -20.56 -1.04 3.12
CA GLN A 57 -20.21 -2.30 2.46
C GLN A 57 -19.05 -3.01 3.16
N VAL A 58 -18.26 -2.28 3.97
CA VAL A 58 -17.10 -2.84 4.66
C VAL A 58 -17.57 -3.83 5.73
N GLN A 59 -17.20 -5.07 5.55
CA GLN A 59 -17.39 -6.12 6.55
C GLN A 59 -16.19 -6.11 7.50
N ALA A 60 -16.27 -5.28 8.53
CA ALA A 60 -15.19 -5.13 9.49
C ALA A 60 -15.08 -6.34 10.43
N CYS A 61 -13.85 -6.67 10.87
CA CYS A 61 -13.56 -7.67 11.87
C CYS A 61 -12.40 -7.21 12.76
N GLU A 62 -12.33 -7.70 14.00
CA GLU A 62 -11.32 -7.29 14.98
C GLU A 62 -9.87 -7.55 14.53
N ASP A 63 -9.66 -8.65 13.80
CA ASP A 63 -8.40 -9.06 13.21
C ASP A 63 -8.15 -8.47 11.81
N GLY A 64 -8.93 -7.46 11.42
CA GLY A 64 -8.81 -6.77 10.13
C GLY A 64 -7.39 -6.30 9.82
N MET A 65 -7.08 -6.20 8.54
CA MET A 65 -5.78 -5.76 8.06
C MET A 65 -5.91 -4.46 7.24
N ILE A 66 -4.94 -3.59 7.39
CA ILE A 66 -4.78 -2.40 6.55
C ILE A 66 -3.61 -2.63 5.58
N VAL A 67 -3.84 -2.37 4.31
CA VAL A 67 -2.81 -2.45 3.28
C VAL A 67 -2.55 -1.07 2.71
N PHE A 68 -1.29 -0.64 2.73
CA PHE A 68 -0.85 0.56 2.02
C PHE A 68 -0.06 0.17 0.78
N ASP A 69 -0.45 0.78 -0.33
CA ASP A 69 0.25 0.64 -1.59
C ASP A 69 0.28 1.96 -2.35
N ASP A 70 1.26 2.11 -3.25
CA ASP A 70 1.33 3.28 -4.10
C ASP A 70 1.56 2.91 -5.57
N THR A 71 0.90 3.65 -6.44
CA THR A 71 1.05 3.52 -7.88
C THR A 71 1.27 4.86 -8.54
N VAL A 72 1.76 4.84 -9.76
CA VAL A 72 1.91 6.02 -10.59
C VAL A 72 0.98 5.90 -11.79
N LEU A 73 -0.07 6.71 -11.80
CA LEU A 73 -0.97 6.82 -12.94
C LEU A 73 -0.22 7.48 -14.11
N ASP A 74 0.13 6.70 -15.11
CA ASP A 74 0.91 7.16 -16.26
C ASP A 74 0.21 8.29 -17.02
N LYS A 75 0.92 9.41 -17.16
CA LYS A 75 0.48 10.61 -17.89
C LYS A 75 1.58 11.12 -18.83
N ARG A 76 2.40 10.21 -19.37
CA ARG A 76 3.57 10.57 -20.20
C ARG A 76 3.20 11.39 -21.44
N TYR A 77 2.00 11.21 -21.97
CA TYR A 77 1.51 11.93 -23.16
C TYR A 77 0.66 13.16 -22.82
N ALA A 78 0.43 13.46 -21.54
CA ALA A 78 -0.44 14.55 -21.13
C ALA A 78 0.40 15.66 -20.45
N HIS A 79 0.80 16.68 -21.22
CA HIS A 79 1.72 17.71 -20.75
C HIS A 79 1.08 18.78 -19.85
N ALA A 80 -0.24 18.95 -19.92
CA ALA A 80 -0.99 19.99 -19.22
C ALA A 80 -1.85 19.48 -18.05
N ILE A 81 -1.60 18.26 -17.56
CA ILE A 81 -2.32 17.73 -16.40
C ILE A 81 -1.62 18.19 -15.11
N GLU A 82 -2.40 18.82 -14.22
CA GLU A 82 -1.97 19.18 -12.87
C GLU A 82 -1.45 17.97 -12.10
N MET A 83 -0.56 18.19 -11.13
CA MET A 83 0.07 17.18 -10.27
C MET A 83 0.90 16.12 -11.02
N SER A 84 0.97 16.19 -12.37
CA SER A 84 1.78 15.29 -13.18
C SER A 84 3.25 15.61 -13.06
N ARG A 85 4.07 14.70 -12.56
CA ARG A 85 5.50 14.88 -12.31
C ARG A 85 6.32 13.65 -12.69
N ARG A 86 7.62 13.83 -12.85
CA ARG A 86 8.54 12.70 -13.03
C ARG A 86 8.75 12.01 -11.69
N GLN A 87 8.45 10.70 -11.63
CA GLN A 87 8.63 9.87 -10.46
C GLN A 87 8.85 8.41 -10.86
N TYR A 88 9.46 7.64 -9.98
CA TYR A 88 9.70 6.22 -10.21
C TYR A 88 8.39 5.44 -10.11
N SER A 89 8.12 4.61 -11.11
CA SER A 89 7.00 3.65 -11.12
C SER A 89 7.53 2.25 -10.83
N GLY A 90 6.96 1.62 -9.81
CA GLY A 90 7.28 0.23 -9.46
C GLY A 90 6.84 -0.75 -10.55
N CYS A 91 5.70 -0.50 -11.21
CA CYS A 91 5.20 -1.34 -12.29
C CYS A 91 6.03 -1.24 -13.57
N GLU A 92 6.47 -0.02 -13.92
CA GLU A 92 7.27 0.24 -15.13
C GLU A 92 8.78 0.04 -14.89
N HIS A 93 9.23 -0.14 -13.65
CA HIS A 93 10.63 -0.22 -13.23
C HIS A 93 11.53 0.92 -13.73
N ARG A 94 10.94 2.11 -13.98
CA ARG A 94 11.62 3.30 -14.49
C ARG A 94 10.95 4.59 -14.01
N VAL A 95 11.63 5.70 -14.26
CA VAL A 95 11.04 7.03 -14.03
C VAL A 95 10.10 7.38 -15.19
N ILE A 96 8.83 7.60 -14.88
CA ILE A 96 7.80 8.05 -15.81
C ILE A 96 7.20 9.37 -15.35
N ARG A 97 6.51 10.06 -16.25
CA ARG A 97 5.67 11.21 -15.91
C ARG A 97 4.27 10.72 -15.58
N GLY A 98 3.79 11.04 -14.39
CA GLY A 98 2.47 10.61 -13.94
C GLY A 98 2.06 11.25 -12.62
N ILE A 99 0.89 10.87 -12.15
CA ILE A 99 0.33 11.28 -10.87
C ILE A 99 0.54 10.14 -9.88
N GLY A 100 1.22 10.43 -8.77
CA GLY A 100 1.39 9.46 -7.68
C GLY A 100 0.10 9.32 -6.88
N LEU A 101 -0.30 8.10 -6.61
CA LEU A 101 -1.46 7.74 -5.80
C LEU A 101 -1.02 6.82 -4.67
N VAL A 102 -1.33 7.19 -3.44
CA VAL A 102 -1.18 6.32 -2.26
C VAL A 102 -2.56 5.84 -1.87
N SER A 103 -2.78 4.54 -1.84
CA SER A 103 -4.05 3.92 -1.50
C SER A 103 -3.99 3.25 -0.14
N CYS A 104 -5.13 3.25 0.55
CA CYS A 104 -5.35 2.57 1.81
C CYS A 104 -6.53 1.60 1.63
N LEU A 105 -6.28 0.34 1.89
CA LEU A 105 -7.27 -0.71 1.76
C LEU A 105 -7.52 -1.37 3.11
N TYR A 106 -8.76 -1.71 3.37
CA TYR A 106 -9.17 -2.58 4.46
C TYR A 106 -9.37 -3.99 3.93
N VAL A 107 -8.87 -4.98 4.67
CA VAL A 107 -9.04 -6.40 4.36
C VAL A 107 -9.68 -7.09 5.54
N ASN A 108 -10.76 -7.79 5.31
CA ASN A 108 -11.33 -8.70 6.28
C ASN A 108 -10.47 -9.98 6.32
N ALA A 109 -9.86 -10.26 7.46
CA ALA A 109 -8.93 -11.39 7.61
C ALA A 109 -9.62 -12.75 7.41
N GLN A 110 -10.91 -12.84 7.72
CA GLN A 110 -11.68 -14.09 7.68
C GLN A 110 -12.19 -14.41 6.27
N THR A 111 -12.76 -13.40 5.58
CA THR A 111 -13.36 -13.57 4.25
C THR A 111 -12.40 -13.29 3.12
N GLN A 112 -11.25 -12.65 3.39
CA GLN A 112 -10.28 -12.16 2.42
C GLN A 112 -10.85 -11.12 1.44
N GLN A 113 -12.03 -10.59 1.70
CA GLN A 113 -12.60 -9.48 0.95
C GLN A 113 -11.87 -8.19 1.32
N PHE A 114 -11.75 -7.28 0.36
CA PHE A 114 -11.07 -6.01 0.57
C PHE A 114 -11.82 -4.84 -0.05
N TRP A 115 -11.61 -3.65 0.53
CA TRP A 115 -12.21 -2.39 0.09
C TRP A 115 -11.17 -1.29 0.09
N VAL A 116 -11.17 -0.46 -0.96
CA VAL A 116 -10.41 0.80 -0.95
C VAL A 116 -11.19 1.77 -0.05
N ILE A 117 -10.59 2.19 1.05
CA ILE A 117 -11.27 3.01 2.08
C ILE A 117 -10.72 4.43 2.16
N ASP A 118 -9.55 4.68 1.59
CA ASP A 118 -8.95 6.00 1.53
C ASP A 118 -7.90 6.07 0.41
N TYR A 119 -7.56 7.27 -0.05
CA TYR A 119 -6.46 7.50 -0.96
C TYR A 119 -5.89 8.92 -0.80
N ARG A 120 -4.66 9.12 -1.27
CA ARG A 120 -4.03 10.45 -1.38
C ARG A 120 -3.36 10.60 -2.73
N LEU A 121 -3.53 11.75 -3.35
CA LEU A 121 -2.71 12.15 -4.49
C LEU A 121 -1.39 12.72 -3.97
N TYR A 122 -0.29 12.25 -4.53
CA TYR A 122 1.04 12.69 -4.10
C TYR A 122 1.45 13.97 -4.83
N ASP A 123 1.32 15.10 -4.14
CA ASP A 123 1.72 16.43 -4.65
C ASP A 123 2.56 17.20 -3.63
N PRO A 124 3.83 16.81 -3.41
CA PRO A 124 4.70 17.48 -2.43
C PRO A 124 5.02 18.93 -2.77
N ALA A 125 4.73 19.41 -3.98
CA ALA A 125 4.83 20.83 -4.33
C ALA A 125 3.62 21.62 -3.84
N GLY A 126 2.44 20.99 -3.75
CA GLY A 126 1.21 21.64 -3.29
C GLY A 126 1.05 21.59 -1.76
N ASP A 127 1.28 20.43 -1.15
CA ASP A 127 1.02 20.23 0.30
C ASP A 127 2.27 20.03 1.16
N GLY A 128 3.45 19.93 0.57
CA GLY A 128 4.72 19.72 1.28
C GLY A 128 4.88 18.32 1.90
N LYS A 129 3.96 17.38 1.65
CA LYS A 129 3.93 16.08 2.31
C LYS A 129 4.65 15.00 1.52
N THR A 130 5.26 14.08 2.25
CA THR A 130 5.78 12.83 1.69
C THR A 130 4.68 11.77 1.64
N LYS A 131 4.90 10.69 0.87
CA LYS A 131 4.00 9.53 0.89
C LYS A 131 3.87 8.92 2.30
N LEU A 132 4.94 8.97 3.10
CA LEU A 132 4.92 8.52 4.49
C LEU A 132 4.03 9.38 5.38
N ASP A 133 4.00 10.69 5.16
CA ASP A 133 3.13 11.60 5.90
C ASP A 133 1.66 11.31 5.57
N HIS A 134 1.34 11.09 4.29
CA HIS A 134 0.01 10.66 3.88
C HIS A 134 -0.43 9.34 4.51
N VAL A 135 0.45 8.34 4.57
CA VAL A 135 0.15 7.05 5.23
C VAL A 135 -0.14 7.24 6.72
N LYS A 136 0.66 8.06 7.43
CA LYS A 136 0.42 8.37 8.85
C LYS A 136 -0.93 9.07 9.07
N GLU A 137 -1.27 10.04 8.23
CA GLU A 137 -2.57 10.71 8.31
C GLU A 137 -3.72 9.74 8.07
N MET A 138 -3.61 8.86 7.08
CA MET A 138 -4.63 7.84 6.83
C MET A 138 -4.76 6.87 8.00
N LEU A 139 -3.66 6.45 8.63
CA LEU A 139 -3.67 5.61 9.84
C LEU A 139 -4.40 6.29 11.00
N ASN A 140 -4.09 7.57 11.27
CA ASN A 140 -4.77 8.33 12.32
C ASN A 140 -6.26 8.48 12.03
N HIS A 141 -6.64 8.78 10.77
CA HIS A 141 -8.04 8.84 10.37
C HIS A 141 -8.77 7.51 10.53
N LEU A 142 -8.09 6.39 10.34
CA LEU A 142 -8.68 5.07 10.57
C LEU A 142 -9.01 4.84 12.04
N ALA A 143 -8.09 5.19 12.93
CA ALA A 143 -8.26 4.99 14.36
C ALA A 143 -9.25 5.99 14.97
N GLU A 144 -9.15 7.28 14.62
CA GLU A 144 -9.86 8.36 15.30
C GLU A 144 -11.21 8.69 14.64
N THR A 145 -11.27 8.68 13.30
CA THR A 145 -12.44 9.19 12.55
C THR A 145 -13.30 8.06 11.99
N LYS A 146 -12.70 7.08 11.30
CA LYS A 146 -13.44 5.97 10.71
C LYS A 146 -13.78 4.90 11.73
N GLN A 147 -12.99 4.80 12.82
CA GLN A 147 -13.15 3.84 13.90
C GLN A 147 -13.31 2.40 13.41
N LEU A 148 -12.59 2.06 12.32
CA LEU A 148 -12.56 0.70 11.80
C LEU A 148 -11.68 -0.18 12.70
N PRO A 149 -12.18 -1.32 13.18
CA PRO A 149 -11.35 -2.27 13.89
C PRO A 149 -10.33 -2.87 12.93
N PHE A 150 -9.06 -2.88 13.33
CA PHE A 150 -7.99 -3.58 12.63
C PHE A 150 -6.87 -3.91 13.60
N GLN A 151 -6.12 -4.95 13.32
CA GLN A 151 -4.98 -5.37 14.12
C GLN A 151 -3.67 -5.20 13.37
N THR A 152 -3.65 -5.44 12.08
CA THR A 152 -2.42 -5.59 11.30
C THR A 152 -2.31 -4.53 10.20
N VAL A 153 -1.09 -4.03 9.98
CA VAL A 153 -0.74 -3.13 8.88
C VAL A 153 0.28 -3.81 7.97
N LEU A 154 -0.05 -3.93 6.70
CA LEU A 154 0.79 -4.51 5.66
C LEU A 154 1.34 -3.39 4.77
N MET A 155 2.63 -3.41 4.52
CA MET A 155 3.32 -2.36 3.77
C MET A 155 4.32 -2.95 2.80
N ASP A 156 4.66 -2.21 1.74
CA ASP A 156 5.81 -2.53 0.91
C ASP A 156 7.12 -2.08 1.58
N ARG A 157 8.24 -2.61 1.09
CA ARG A 157 9.60 -2.26 1.53
C ARG A 157 9.93 -0.76 1.42
N TRP A 158 9.20 -0.03 0.58
CA TRP A 158 9.32 1.42 0.44
C TRP A 158 8.87 2.15 1.69
N TYR A 159 7.87 1.60 2.38
CA TYR A 159 7.32 2.13 3.62
C TYR A 159 8.05 1.64 4.87
N ALA A 160 9.13 0.84 4.73
CA ALA A 160 9.96 0.35 5.83
C ALA A 160 10.79 1.47 6.50
N ALA A 161 10.12 2.53 6.91
CA ALA A 161 10.71 3.68 7.58
C ALA A 161 10.46 3.63 9.09
N GLN A 162 11.51 3.88 9.88
CA GLN A 162 11.44 3.87 11.34
C GLN A 162 10.24 4.66 11.88
N LYS A 163 10.09 5.92 11.43
CA LYS A 163 9.02 6.82 11.90
C LYS A 163 7.60 6.27 11.65
N LEU A 164 7.39 5.51 10.57
CA LEU A 164 6.10 4.90 10.29
C LEU A 164 5.88 3.67 11.16
N MET A 165 6.89 2.82 11.33
CA MET A 165 6.82 1.66 12.20
C MET A 165 6.57 2.06 13.67
N GLU A 166 7.22 3.12 14.15
CA GLU A 166 6.96 3.69 15.47
C GLU A 166 5.54 4.26 15.61
N ALA A 167 5.00 4.87 14.55
CA ALA A 167 3.62 5.36 14.56
C ALA A 167 2.60 4.20 14.65
N ILE A 168 2.86 3.08 13.98
CA ILE A 168 2.02 1.88 14.07
C ILE A 168 2.11 1.26 15.47
N ASP A 169 3.31 1.20 16.04
CA ASP A 169 3.52 0.76 17.43
C ASP A 169 2.75 1.63 18.44
N ALA A 170 2.78 2.95 18.26
CA ALA A 170 2.06 3.89 19.13
C ALA A 170 0.53 3.67 19.11
N LEU A 171 0.00 3.16 18.01
CA LEU A 171 -1.40 2.75 17.89
C LEU A 171 -1.66 1.34 18.46
N SER A 172 -0.65 0.68 19.04
CA SER A 172 -0.73 -0.71 19.52
C SER A 172 -1.15 -1.69 18.42
N LYS A 173 -0.68 -1.46 17.19
CA LYS A 173 -0.96 -2.30 16.02
C LYS A 173 0.28 -3.09 15.61
N ILE A 174 0.04 -4.23 14.95
CA ILE A 174 1.08 -5.10 14.39
C ILE A 174 1.38 -4.63 12.97
N TYR A 175 2.65 -4.67 12.58
CA TYR A 175 3.01 -4.50 11.17
C TYR A 175 3.78 -5.69 10.63
N TYR A 176 3.62 -5.94 9.33
CA TYR A 176 4.51 -6.79 8.54
C TYR A 176 5.02 -5.98 7.35
N CYS A 177 6.33 -5.88 7.24
CA CYS A 177 6.98 -5.06 6.24
C CYS A 177 8.26 -5.72 5.71
N PRO A 178 8.41 -5.94 4.41
CA PRO A 178 9.67 -6.38 3.84
C PRO A 178 10.75 -5.31 4.02
N LEU A 179 11.95 -5.70 4.41
CA LEU A 179 13.12 -4.83 4.47
C LEU A 179 14.00 -4.97 3.25
N LYS A 180 14.73 -3.91 2.91
CA LYS A 180 15.77 -3.96 1.89
C LYS A 180 16.94 -4.83 2.40
N VAL A 181 17.51 -5.65 1.55
CA VAL A 181 18.60 -6.57 1.88
C VAL A 181 19.85 -5.89 2.46
N ASN A 182 20.09 -4.63 2.09
CA ASN A 182 21.19 -3.83 2.58
C ASN A 182 20.90 -3.13 3.92
N ARG A 183 19.75 -3.37 4.55
CA ARG A 183 19.43 -2.82 5.86
C ARG A 183 20.39 -3.38 6.91
N LEU A 184 20.90 -2.50 7.76
CA LEU A 184 21.82 -2.88 8.82
C LEU A 184 21.05 -3.29 10.08
N VAL A 185 21.34 -4.49 10.57
CA VAL A 185 20.70 -5.10 11.74
C VAL A 185 21.74 -5.75 12.66
N ASP A 186 21.36 -5.94 13.92
CA ASP A 186 22.13 -6.66 14.93
C ASP A 186 21.27 -7.79 15.48
N ASP A 187 21.75 -9.02 15.38
CA ASP A 187 21.13 -10.24 15.91
C ASP A 187 21.89 -10.82 17.12
N THR A 188 22.95 -10.14 17.59
CA THR A 188 23.84 -10.59 18.67
C THR A 188 23.56 -9.89 20.01
N GLY A 189 22.61 -8.97 20.04
CA GLY A 189 22.30 -8.18 21.23
C GLY A 189 23.34 -7.09 21.56
N GLY A 190 24.10 -6.65 20.58
CA GLY A 190 25.12 -5.60 20.72
C GLY A 190 26.54 -6.13 20.93
N VAL A 191 26.75 -7.45 20.84
CA VAL A 191 28.09 -8.08 20.96
C VAL A 191 28.91 -7.81 19.70
N GLU A 192 28.28 -7.87 18.54
CA GLU A 192 28.92 -7.61 17.25
C GLU A 192 28.45 -6.30 16.62
N LYS A 193 29.17 -5.88 15.56
CA LYS A 193 28.77 -4.73 14.75
C LYS A 193 27.53 -5.08 13.90
N TYR A 194 26.72 -4.06 13.60
CA TYR A 194 25.62 -4.18 12.66
C TYR A 194 26.07 -4.77 11.32
N LYS A 195 25.34 -5.79 10.86
CA LYS A 195 25.54 -6.48 9.57
C LYS A 195 24.39 -6.17 8.62
N ARG A 196 24.60 -6.38 7.34
CA ARG A 196 23.49 -6.38 6.36
C ARG A 196 22.60 -7.60 6.58
N ILE A 197 21.31 -7.47 6.31
CA ILE A 197 20.34 -8.56 6.49
C ILE A 197 20.74 -9.81 5.68
N ASP A 198 21.23 -9.63 4.44
CA ASP A 198 21.66 -10.72 3.56
C ASP A 198 22.94 -11.45 4.05
N GLN A 199 23.63 -10.91 5.04
CA GLN A 199 24.82 -11.51 5.65
C GLN A 199 24.52 -12.25 6.97
N LEU A 200 23.25 -12.28 7.39
CA LEU A 200 22.85 -13.00 8.59
C LEU A 200 22.92 -14.52 8.38
N GLU A 201 23.49 -15.21 9.33
CA GLU A 201 23.44 -16.65 9.39
C GLU A 201 22.10 -17.11 9.97
N TRP A 202 21.58 -18.21 9.48
CA TRP A 202 20.27 -18.75 9.87
C TRP A 202 20.40 -20.24 10.20
N ASN A 203 20.15 -20.61 11.43
CA ASN A 203 19.96 -22.01 11.78
C ASN A 203 18.53 -22.50 11.45
N ALA A 204 18.29 -23.82 11.56
CA ALA A 204 17.00 -24.43 11.21
C ALA A 204 15.82 -23.89 12.03
N LEU A 205 16.03 -23.63 13.33
CA LEU A 205 15.00 -23.06 14.21
C LEU A 205 14.66 -21.61 13.83
N GLU A 206 15.67 -20.81 13.55
CA GLU A 206 15.48 -19.42 13.13
C GLU A 206 14.79 -19.30 11.75
N GLN A 207 15.08 -20.22 10.84
CA GLN A 207 14.37 -20.29 9.57
C GLN A 207 12.87 -20.57 9.76
N GLN A 208 12.52 -21.37 10.73
CA GLN A 208 11.14 -21.75 11.03
C GLN A 208 10.41 -20.71 11.87
N HIS A 209 11.08 -20.15 12.87
CA HIS A 209 10.46 -19.33 13.92
C HIS A 209 10.81 -17.84 13.86
N GLY A 210 11.64 -17.44 12.90
CA GLY A 210 12.16 -16.07 12.81
C GLY A 210 13.28 -15.78 13.80
N LYS A 211 13.95 -14.66 13.60
CA LYS A 211 15.11 -14.20 14.36
C LYS A 211 14.83 -12.85 15.02
N LEU A 212 15.15 -12.73 16.29
CA LEU A 212 15.07 -11.45 17.02
C LEU A 212 16.24 -10.56 16.63
N ILE A 213 15.94 -9.35 16.19
CA ILE A 213 16.95 -8.39 15.72
C ILE A 213 16.71 -6.98 16.26
N LYS A 214 17.78 -6.17 16.23
CA LYS A 214 17.71 -4.71 16.29
C LYS A 214 17.97 -4.13 14.92
N VAL A 215 17.17 -3.16 14.50
CA VAL A 215 17.39 -2.44 13.24
C VAL A 215 18.17 -1.16 13.54
N ARG A 216 19.23 -0.89 12.77
CA ARG A 216 20.03 0.33 12.94
C ARG A 216 19.15 1.57 12.76
N GLY A 217 19.25 2.49 13.71
CA GLY A 217 18.47 3.72 13.75
C GLY A 217 17.19 3.63 14.59
N PHE A 218 16.74 2.44 14.98
CA PHE A 218 15.64 2.27 15.93
C PHE A 218 16.07 2.59 17.36
N PRO A 219 15.13 2.92 18.28
CA PRO A 219 15.43 3.09 19.70
C PRO A 219 16.20 1.90 20.26
N LYS A 220 17.09 2.16 21.24
CA LYS A 220 18.04 1.14 21.75
C LYS A 220 17.35 -0.14 22.21
N ASP A 221 16.17 -0.01 22.82
CA ASP A 221 15.44 -1.13 23.40
C ASP A 221 14.43 -1.77 22.45
N LYS A 222 14.26 -1.17 21.25
CA LYS A 222 13.32 -1.68 20.27
C LYS A 222 13.90 -2.88 19.54
N LYS A 223 13.34 -4.05 19.83
CA LYS A 223 13.59 -5.28 19.10
C LYS A 223 12.41 -5.59 18.21
N VAL A 224 12.67 -6.24 17.09
CA VAL A 224 11.67 -6.71 16.12
C VAL A 224 12.02 -8.12 15.70
N LYS A 225 11.07 -8.84 15.16
CA LYS A 225 11.29 -10.20 14.69
C LYS A 225 11.40 -10.22 13.17
N LEU A 226 12.45 -10.82 12.67
CA LEU A 226 12.77 -10.93 11.25
C LEU A 226 12.50 -12.35 10.77
N PHE A 227 11.83 -12.47 9.64
CA PHE A 227 11.55 -13.72 8.96
C PHE A 227 12.16 -13.71 7.57
N ARG A 228 12.67 -14.86 7.15
CA ARG A 228 13.17 -15.10 5.80
C ARG A 228 12.10 -15.86 5.03
N VAL A 229 11.48 -15.19 4.07
CA VAL A 229 10.28 -15.69 3.37
C VAL A 229 10.61 -15.95 1.90
N ILE A 230 10.23 -17.10 1.38
CA ILE A 230 10.45 -17.49 -0.03
C ILE A 230 9.30 -16.92 -0.87
N VAL A 231 9.60 -15.99 -1.77
CA VAL A 231 8.60 -15.40 -2.67
C VAL A 231 8.52 -16.15 -4.01
N SER A 232 9.64 -16.67 -4.49
CA SER A 232 9.75 -17.52 -5.67
C SER A 232 11.03 -18.34 -5.60
N THR A 233 11.26 -19.23 -6.57
CA THR A 233 12.43 -20.12 -6.61
C THR A 233 13.78 -19.40 -6.40
N ASP A 234 13.88 -18.13 -6.87
CA ASP A 234 15.12 -17.35 -6.81
C ASP A 234 14.99 -16.06 -5.99
N LYS A 235 13.84 -15.83 -5.35
CA LYS A 235 13.58 -14.57 -4.63
C LYS A 235 13.16 -14.81 -3.19
N MET A 236 13.95 -14.25 -2.29
CA MET A 236 13.65 -14.21 -0.85
C MET A 236 13.37 -12.78 -0.42
N ASP A 237 12.38 -12.62 0.43
CA ASP A 237 12.12 -11.38 1.14
C ASP A 237 12.42 -11.56 2.63
N TYR A 238 12.85 -10.49 3.27
CA TYR A 238 13.11 -10.41 4.69
C TYR A 238 12.02 -9.56 5.32
N VAL A 239 11.04 -10.20 5.96
CA VAL A 239 9.88 -9.53 6.54
C VAL A 239 10.10 -9.30 8.02
N VAL A 240 9.89 -8.08 8.47
CA VAL A 240 9.98 -7.69 9.88
C VAL A 240 8.60 -7.42 10.47
N THR A 241 8.43 -7.79 11.74
CA THR A 241 7.24 -7.49 12.53
C THR A 241 7.60 -7.04 13.95
N ASN A 242 6.75 -6.21 14.57
CA ASN A 242 6.80 -5.87 15.98
C ASN A 242 6.11 -6.91 16.88
N ASP A 243 5.40 -7.87 16.29
CA ASP A 243 4.85 -9.01 17.03
C ASP A 243 5.96 -10.01 17.37
N LEU A 244 6.48 -9.91 18.60
CA LEU A 244 7.53 -10.80 19.09
C LEU A 244 7.01 -12.21 19.40
N SER A 245 5.70 -12.38 19.55
CA SER A 245 5.05 -13.69 19.78
C SER A 245 4.94 -14.51 18.51
N GLN A 246 4.97 -13.85 17.33
CA GLN A 246 4.91 -14.56 16.04
C GLN A 246 6.07 -15.56 15.94
N ALA A 247 5.74 -16.82 15.72
CA ALA A 247 6.72 -17.92 15.72
C ALA A 247 6.59 -18.85 14.50
N SER A 248 6.02 -18.36 13.41
CA SER A 248 5.83 -19.17 12.19
C SER A 248 6.13 -18.38 10.93
N THR A 249 7.17 -18.78 10.22
CA THR A 249 7.52 -18.25 8.90
C THR A 249 6.39 -18.48 7.89
N ASN A 250 5.68 -19.61 7.98
CA ASN A 250 4.55 -19.92 7.10
C ASN A 250 3.40 -18.92 7.28
N VAL A 251 3.09 -18.55 8.53
CA VAL A 251 2.05 -17.53 8.81
C VAL A 251 2.47 -16.18 8.25
N VAL A 252 3.73 -15.78 8.44
CA VAL A 252 4.26 -14.53 7.88
C VAL A 252 4.21 -14.54 6.35
N GLN A 253 4.48 -15.68 5.71
CA GLN A 253 4.32 -15.87 4.28
C GLN A 253 2.86 -15.64 3.86
N GLN A 254 1.90 -16.30 4.51
CA GLN A 254 0.47 -16.17 4.20
C GLN A 254 -0.02 -14.71 4.35
N VAL A 255 0.43 -14.02 5.38
CA VAL A 255 0.13 -12.58 5.58
C VAL A 255 0.71 -11.74 4.43
N GLY A 256 1.93 -12.03 4.00
CA GLY A 256 2.54 -11.40 2.83
C GLY A 256 1.75 -11.64 1.53
N ASP A 257 1.24 -12.87 1.35
CA ASP A 257 0.48 -13.26 0.17
C ASP A 257 -0.84 -12.49 0.05
N VAL A 258 -1.47 -12.11 1.18
CA VAL A 258 -2.66 -11.24 1.18
C VAL A 258 -2.34 -9.92 0.49
N ARG A 259 -1.23 -9.28 0.83
CA ARG A 259 -0.81 -8.03 0.19
C ARG A 259 -0.59 -8.21 -1.31
N TRP A 260 0.10 -9.28 -1.72
CA TRP A 260 0.39 -9.53 -3.13
C TRP A 260 -0.86 -9.79 -3.97
N LYS A 261 -1.85 -10.53 -3.45
CA LYS A 261 -3.13 -10.74 -4.12
C LYS A 261 -3.86 -9.43 -4.39
N ILE A 262 -3.84 -8.52 -3.43
CA ILE A 262 -4.51 -7.22 -3.55
C ILE A 262 -3.77 -6.32 -4.54
N VAL A 263 -2.45 -6.20 -4.42
CA VAL A 263 -1.63 -5.38 -5.32
C VAL A 263 -1.75 -5.83 -6.77
N ALA A 264 -1.88 -7.13 -7.03
CA ALA A 264 -2.11 -7.68 -8.36
C ALA A 264 -3.45 -7.26 -8.98
N CYS A 265 -4.43 -6.81 -8.18
CA CYS A 265 -5.70 -6.28 -8.68
C CYS A 265 -5.61 -4.81 -9.13
N PHE A 266 -4.50 -4.13 -8.85
CA PHE A 266 -4.26 -2.73 -9.22
C PHE A 266 -3.01 -2.64 -10.11
N PRO A 267 -3.13 -2.94 -11.42
CA PRO A 267 -2.02 -2.93 -12.37
C PRO A 267 -1.46 -1.54 -12.65
#